data_da16b251a930a3a3a6cbb0e65618b3e9
#
_entry.id   da16b251a930a3a3a6cbb0e65618b3e9
#
_cell.length_a   1.000
_cell.length_b   1.000
_cell.length_c   1.000
_cell.angle_alpha   90.00
_cell.angle_beta   90.00
_cell.angle_gamma   90.00
#
_symmetry.space_group_name_H-M   'P 1'
#
loop_
_entity.id
_entity.type
_entity.pdbx_description
1 polymer ?
#
loop_
_entity_poly.entity_id
_entity_poly.type
_entity_poly.pdbx_seq_one_letter_code
_entity_poly.pdbx_strand_id
1 'polypeptide(L)'
;AAGAAAEAGAAWSVGIASTVLRGGRVHWRDEHPRRVFEAVLREVSVDVGGLSTARGKAATLKASTVSDAGETLRLDGTFTLEPQASEGSLSLTAIPLKRYAPYYEDALFFGLGSGSVDLSTRYRWPAAGGSTALSDLAVTLKDLRARKEGEKEDFLRVPSASMTGASIDPEKQEVRIAALGATGAFLKVLRQKDGSVDLARLVKEEPAGAPGGTDGAGSGGWTTRLASLALEKGSVRFVDESAPRPVTLVVAPISFSGEGLSTARGEKGKVRARAVLNGKGSVSTAGSVGLAPVSAQLKVDVAGVQLPPFAGYLPERVRLSLESGAIEAKGTVSAREG
;
A
#
# COMPACT_ATOMS: atom_id res chain seq x y z
N ALA A 1 -58.65 -40.08 -9.07
CA ALA A 1 -58.34 -38.65 -9.27
C ALA A 1 -56.89 -38.51 -9.71
N ALA A 2 -56.67 -38.32 -11.02
CA ALA A 2 -55.36 -38.06 -11.59
C ALA A 2 -55.07 -36.55 -11.38
N GLY A 3 -54.05 -36.26 -10.58
CA GLY A 3 -53.52 -34.92 -10.45
C GLY A 3 -52.69 -34.60 -11.69
N ALA A 4 -53.10 -33.62 -12.48
CA ALA A 4 -52.33 -33.06 -13.58
C ALA A 4 -51.05 -32.47 -13.05
N ALA A 5 -49.92 -33.03 -13.43
CA ALA A 5 -48.63 -32.37 -13.29
C ALA A 5 -48.66 -31.10 -14.14
N ALA A 6 -48.54 -29.93 -13.52
CA ALA A 6 -48.39 -28.70 -14.25
C ALA A 6 -47.10 -28.80 -15.08
N GLU A 7 -47.22 -28.79 -16.40
CA GLU A 7 -46.11 -28.64 -17.31
C GLU A 7 -45.39 -27.35 -16.97
N ALA A 8 -44.15 -27.45 -16.54
CA ALA A 8 -43.24 -26.28 -16.38
C ALA A 8 -43.09 -25.70 -17.80
N GLY A 9 -43.77 -24.59 -18.05
CA GLY A 9 -43.73 -23.89 -19.32
C GLY A 9 -42.28 -23.63 -19.71
N ALA A 10 -41.96 -23.93 -20.99
CA ALA A 10 -40.63 -23.72 -21.54
C ALA A 10 -40.18 -22.27 -21.30
N ALA A 11 -39.18 -22.10 -20.46
CA ALA A 11 -38.65 -20.76 -20.17
C ALA A 11 -38.01 -20.19 -21.45
N TRP A 12 -38.53 -19.09 -21.93
CA TRP A 12 -37.96 -18.36 -23.07
C TRP A 12 -36.54 -17.92 -22.74
N SER A 13 -35.61 -18.16 -23.67
CA SER A 13 -34.26 -17.60 -23.60
C SER A 13 -34.04 -16.59 -24.71
N VAL A 14 -33.46 -15.45 -24.36
CA VAL A 14 -33.08 -14.39 -25.32
C VAL A 14 -31.58 -14.40 -25.45
N GLY A 15 -31.09 -14.38 -26.70
CA GLY A 15 -29.66 -14.28 -27.00
C GLY A 15 -29.40 -13.07 -27.90
N ILE A 16 -28.34 -12.30 -27.57
CA ILE A 16 -27.83 -11.19 -28.38
C ILE A 16 -26.39 -11.53 -28.74
N ALA A 17 -26.13 -11.73 -30.04
CA ALA A 17 -24.83 -12.19 -30.54
C ALA A 17 -23.71 -11.15 -30.24
N SER A 18 -24.02 -9.88 -30.42
CA SER A 18 -23.03 -8.82 -30.18
C SER A 18 -23.73 -7.52 -29.82
N THR A 19 -23.16 -6.80 -28.84
CA THR A 19 -23.53 -5.42 -28.47
C THR A 19 -22.26 -4.59 -28.40
N VAL A 20 -22.24 -3.46 -29.08
CA VAL A 20 -21.04 -2.61 -29.20
C VAL A 20 -21.40 -1.17 -28.92
N LEU A 21 -20.67 -0.55 -28.00
CA LEU A 21 -20.65 0.90 -27.74
C LEU A 21 -19.29 1.44 -28.13
N ARG A 22 -19.22 2.56 -28.82
CA ARG A 22 -17.97 3.24 -29.19
C ARG A 22 -18.09 4.75 -28.95
N GLY A 23 -16.98 5.35 -28.52
CA GLY A 23 -16.85 6.80 -28.40
C GLY A 23 -17.77 7.43 -27.38
N GLY A 24 -18.28 6.65 -26.43
CA GLY A 24 -19.11 7.17 -25.33
C GLY A 24 -18.37 8.20 -24.50
N ARG A 25 -19.12 9.06 -23.83
CA ARG A 25 -18.61 10.03 -22.85
C ARG A 25 -19.47 9.96 -21.60
N VAL A 26 -18.81 9.90 -20.43
CA VAL A 26 -19.48 9.91 -19.12
C VAL A 26 -18.93 11.07 -18.30
N HIS A 27 -19.82 11.91 -17.78
CA HIS A 27 -19.50 12.92 -16.81
C HIS A 27 -19.82 12.36 -15.42
N TRP A 28 -18.80 12.25 -14.60
CA TRP A 28 -18.92 11.81 -13.21
C TRP A 28 -18.79 13.01 -12.30
N ARG A 29 -19.73 13.20 -11.40
CA ARG A 29 -19.71 14.22 -10.35
C ARG A 29 -20.06 13.56 -9.02
N ASP A 30 -19.15 13.68 -8.06
CA ASP A 30 -19.31 13.17 -6.71
C ASP A 30 -19.30 14.34 -5.73
N GLU A 31 -20.41 14.52 -5.02
CA GLU A 31 -20.61 15.57 -4.02
C GLU A 31 -20.42 15.06 -2.59
N HIS A 32 -20.09 13.77 -2.40
CA HIS A 32 -19.88 13.19 -1.08
C HIS A 32 -18.64 13.77 -0.36
N PRO A 33 -17.47 13.96 -1.03
CA PRO A 33 -16.33 14.63 -0.40
C PRO A 33 -16.64 16.11 -0.15
N ARG A 34 -15.95 16.72 0.84
CA ARG A 34 -16.11 18.18 1.13
C ARG A 34 -15.88 19.06 -0.08
N ARG A 35 -14.95 18.68 -0.93
CA ARG A 35 -14.75 19.29 -2.25
C ARG A 35 -15.31 18.35 -3.31
N VAL A 36 -16.19 18.88 -4.13
CA VAL A 36 -16.79 18.15 -5.26
C VAL A 36 -15.67 17.55 -6.12
N PHE A 37 -15.77 16.28 -6.44
CA PHE A 37 -14.90 15.60 -7.38
C PHE A 37 -15.61 15.48 -8.73
N GLU A 38 -14.93 15.86 -9.80
CA GLU A 38 -15.44 15.72 -11.16
C GLU A 38 -14.43 15.02 -12.05
N ALA A 39 -14.93 14.13 -12.91
CA ALA A 39 -14.15 13.42 -13.90
C ALA A 39 -14.95 13.24 -15.19
N VAL A 40 -14.28 13.33 -16.33
CA VAL A 40 -14.87 13.05 -17.63
C VAL A 40 -14.18 11.82 -18.21
N LEU A 41 -14.93 10.74 -18.34
CA LEU A 41 -14.48 9.55 -19.07
C LEU A 41 -14.78 9.76 -20.56
N ARG A 42 -13.78 9.56 -21.40
CA ARG A 42 -13.82 9.73 -22.85
C ARG A 42 -13.54 8.40 -23.53
N GLU A 43 -13.90 8.31 -24.79
CA GLU A 43 -13.63 7.11 -25.61
C GLU A 43 -14.17 5.83 -24.97
N VAL A 44 -15.28 5.95 -24.20
CA VAL A 44 -15.88 4.78 -23.57
C VAL A 44 -16.26 3.79 -24.66
N SER A 45 -15.66 2.62 -24.58
CA SER A 45 -15.86 1.51 -25.52
C SER A 45 -16.24 0.28 -24.72
N VAL A 46 -17.32 -0.38 -25.14
CA VAL A 46 -17.79 -1.62 -24.53
C VAL A 46 -18.17 -2.60 -25.63
N ASP A 47 -17.64 -3.81 -25.56
CA ASP A 47 -17.96 -4.94 -26.44
C ASP A 47 -18.50 -6.07 -25.58
N VAL A 48 -19.72 -6.50 -25.86
CA VAL A 48 -20.33 -7.68 -25.24
C VAL A 48 -20.66 -8.68 -26.33
N GLY A 49 -20.12 -9.88 -26.22
CA GLY A 49 -20.37 -10.97 -27.17
C GLY A 49 -21.12 -12.12 -26.50
N GLY A 50 -22.15 -12.66 -27.18
CA GLY A 50 -22.87 -13.84 -26.75
C GLY A 50 -23.74 -13.65 -25.51
N LEU A 51 -24.31 -12.46 -25.29
CA LEU A 51 -25.21 -12.21 -24.16
C LEU A 51 -26.43 -13.15 -24.25
N SER A 52 -26.74 -13.85 -23.16
CA SER A 52 -27.86 -14.82 -23.14
C SER A 52 -28.49 -14.86 -21.74
N THR A 53 -29.84 -14.95 -21.73
CA THR A 53 -30.61 -15.22 -20.52
C THR A 53 -30.66 -16.70 -20.17
N ALA A 54 -30.17 -17.60 -21.05
CA ALA A 54 -30.12 -19.03 -20.78
C ALA A 54 -29.12 -19.29 -19.62
N ARG A 55 -29.54 -20.16 -18.69
CA ARG A 55 -28.77 -20.48 -17.50
C ARG A 55 -27.37 -21.00 -17.82
N GLY A 56 -26.35 -20.47 -17.18
CA GLY A 56 -24.93 -20.85 -17.30
C GLY A 56 -24.27 -20.42 -18.61
N LYS A 57 -24.93 -19.64 -19.46
CA LYS A 57 -24.33 -19.12 -20.70
C LYS A 57 -23.47 -17.88 -20.36
N ALA A 58 -22.17 -18.01 -20.57
CA ALA A 58 -21.24 -16.92 -20.38
C ALA A 58 -21.20 -16.00 -21.63
N ALA A 59 -21.25 -14.69 -21.37
CA ALA A 59 -20.98 -13.65 -22.34
C ALA A 59 -19.53 -13.13 -22.15
N THR A 60 -18.90 -12.68 -23.22
CA THR A 60 -17.62 -11.95 -23.15
C THR A 60 -17.87 -10.48 -22.92
N LEU A 61 -17.00 -9.83 -22.15
CA LEU A 61 -17.04 -8.40 -21.86
C LEU A 61 -15.65 -7.79 -22.06
N LYS A 62 -15.57 -6.77 -22.91
CA LYS A 62 -14.39 -5.90 -23.01
C LYS A 62 -14.84 -4.47 -22.85
N ALA A 63 -14.19 -3.74 -21.96
CA ALA A 63 -14.45 -2.32 -21.77
C ALA A 63 -13.16 -1.52 -21.64
N SER A 64 -13.16 -0.34 -22.17
CA SER A 64 -12.03 0.60 -22.02
C SER A 64 -12.51 2.04 -22.01
N THR A 65 -11.76 2.90 -21.32
CA THR A 65 -11.98 4.35 -21.31
C THR A 65 -10.70 5.08 -20.93
N VAL A 66 -10.63 6.34 -21.27
CA VAL A 66 -9.59 7.29 -20.85
C VAL A 66 -10.26 8.46 -20.15
N SER A 67 -9.74 8.88 -18.99
CA SER A 67 -10.25 10.07 -18.31
C SER A 67 -9.67 11.37 -18.91
N ASP A 68 -10.26 12.49 -18.54
CA ASP A 68 -9.74 13.81 -18.86
C ASP A 68 -8.36 14.12 -18.25
N ALA A 69 -7.96 13.39 -17.21
CA ALA A 69 -6.63 13.46 -16.60
C ALA A 69 -5.61 12.45 -17.18
N GLY A 70 -6.02 11.64 -18.17
CA GLY A 70 -5.15 10.67 -18.83
C GLY A 70 -5.10 9.29 -18.17
N GLU A 71 -5.90 9.06 -17.14
CA GLU A 71 -6.06 7.72 -16.55
C GLU A 71 -6.70 6.78 -17.56
N THR A 72 -6.24 5.53 -17.63
CA THR A 72 -6.87 4.53 -18.47
C THR A 72 -7.45 3.41 -17.63
N LEU A 73 -8.65 2.97 -18.00
CA LEU A 73 -9.29 1.77 -17.47
C LEU A 73 -9.47 0.76 -18.59
N ARG A 74 -9.14 -0.50 -18.32
CA ARG A 74 -9.42 -1.64 -19.20
C ARG A 74 -9.98 -2.79 -18.38
N LEU A 75 -11.04 -3.39 -18.89
CA LEU A 75 -11.67 -4.57 -18.34
C LEU A 75 -11.80 -5.61 -19.45
N ASP A 76 -11.38 -6.83 -19.19
CA ASP A 76 -11.53 -7.97 -20.10
C ASP A 76 -11.97 -9.18 -19.29
N GLY A 77 -13.08 -9.81 -19.67
CA GLY A 77 -13.59 -10.90 -18.89
C GLY A 77 -14.84 -11.55 -19.47
N THR A 78 -15.49 -12.33 -18.63
CA THR A 78 -16.75 -13.00 -18.92
C THR A 78 -17.74 -12.76 -17.79
N PHE A 79 -19.02 -12.85 -18.11
CA PHE A 79 -20.08 -12.82 -17.11
C PHE A 79 -21.25 -13.71 -17.52
N THR A 80 -22.00 -14.18 -16.53
CA THR A 80 -23.26 -14.89 -16.71
C THR A 80 -24.38 -14.11 -16.07
N LEU A 81 -25.56 -14.13 -16.67
CA LEU A 81 -26.74 -13.48 -16.10
C LEU A 81 -27.44 -14.38 -15.09
N GLU A 82 -27.42 -15.70 -15.31
CA GLU A 82 -28.04 -16.67 -14.42
C GLU A 82 -27.19 -17.97 -14.34
N PRO A 83 -26.67 -18.29 -13.14
CA PRO A 83 -26.55 -17.40 -11.98
C PRO A 83 -25.62 -16.22 -12.27
N GLN A 84 -25.83 -15.07 -11.61
CA GLN A 84 -24.96 -13.90 -11.79
C GLN A 84 -23.55 -14.23 -11.32
N ALA A 85 -22.60 -14.17 -12.23
CA ALA A 85 -21.18 -14.36 -11.95
C ALA A 85 -20.35 -13.59 -12.97
N SER A 86 -19.14 -13.22 -12.60
CA SER A 86 -18.19 -12.55 -13.50
C SER A 86 -16.77 -12.89 -13.11
N GLU A 87 -15.90 -13.07 -14.10
CA GLU A 87 -14.47 -13.18 -13.90
C GLU A 87 -13.72 -12.48 -15.03
N GLY A 88 -12.53 -11.97 -14.69
CA GLY A 88 -11.73 -11.26 -15.70
C GLY A 88 -10.51 -10.57 -15.11
N SER A 89 -9.97 -9.68 -15.92
CA SER A 89 -8.86 -8.80 -15.55
C SER A 89 -9.29 -7.34 -15.60
N LEU A 90 -8.82 -6.57 -14.62
CA LEU A 90 -8.99 -5.13 -14.53
C LEU A 90 -7.60 -4.48 -14.52
N SER A 91 -7.44 -3.42 -15.30
CA SER A 91 -6.24 -2.57 -15.28
C SER A 91 -6.64 -1.10 -15.22
N LEU A 92 -6.04 -0.38 -14.28
CA LEU A 92 -6.13 1.06 -14.10
C LEU A 92 -4.71 1.61 -14.14
N THR A 93 -4.44 2.58 -15.02
CA THR A 93 -3.09 3.14 -15.16
C THR A 93 -3.07 4.65 -15.14
N ALA A 94 -1.94 5.21 -14.78
CA ALA A 94 -1.67 6.65 -14.73
C ALA A 94 -2.63 7.41 -13.78
N ILE A 95 -3.08 6.82 -12.68
CA ILE A 95 -3.97 7.46 -11.70
C ILE A 95 -3.18 8.55 -10.94
N PRO A 96 -3.43 9.86 -11.17
CA PRO A 96 -2.68 10.91 -10.48
C PRO A 96 -3.24 11.12 -9.08
N LEU A 97 -2.47 10.72 -8.06
CA LEU A 97 -2.93 10.76 -6.66
C LEU A 97 -3.43 12.14 -6.22
N LYS A 98 -2.77 13.22 -6.67
CA LYS A 98 -3.15 14.59 -6.32
C LYS A 98 -4.60 14.93 -6.72
N ARG A 99 -5.10 14.38 -7.83
CA ARG A 99 -6.47 14.60 -8.29
C ARG A 99 -7.51 14.09 -7.29
N TYR A 100 -7.17 12.98 -6.63
CA TYR A 100 -8.04 12.33 -5.66
C TYR A 100 -7.96 12.90 -4.24
N ALA A 101 -7.30 14.07 -4.08
CA ALA A 101 -7.20 14.77 -2.81
C ALA A 101 -8.54 14.90 -2.08
N PRO A 102 -9.70 15.21 -2.74
CA PRO A 102 -10.98 15.30 -2.05
C PRO A 102 -11.37 14.07 -1.22
N TYR A 103 -10.86 12.88 -1.55
CA TYR A 103 -11.17 11.63 -0.84
C TYR A 103 -10.26 11.34 0.35
N TYR A 104 -9.08 11.94 0.44
CA TYR A 104 -8.12 11.63 1.50
C TYR A 104 -7.62 12.84 2.31
N GLU A 105 -7.80 14.08 1.83
CA GLU A 105 -7.26 15.27 2.48
C GLU A 105 -7.83 15.51 3.88
N ASP A 106 -9.05 15.05 4.13
CA ASP A 106 -9.66 15.16 5.46
C ASP A 106 -9.05 14.20 6.49
N ALA A 107 -8.41 13.12 6.04
CA ALA A 107 -7.76 12.12 6.90
C ALA A 107 -6.27 12.42 7.15
N LEU A 108 -5.68 13.36 6.40
CA LEU A 108 -4.23 13.61 6.43
C LEU A 108 -3.92 15.04 6.88
N PHE A 109 -2.82 15.20 7.61
CA PHE A 109 -2.21 16.51 7.92
C PHE A 109 -1.09 16.89 6.95
N PHE A 110 -1.11 16.34 5.74
CA PHE A 110 -0.17 16.66 4.68
C PHE A 110 -0.84 16.54 3.31
N GLY A 111 -0.28 17.22 2.33
CA GLY A 111 -0.73 17.15 0.94
C GLY A 111 0.21 16.30 0.09
N LEU A 112 -0.35 15.64 -0.93
CA LEU A 112 0.41 14.99 -1.98
C LEU A 112 0.71 16.01 -3.09
N GLY A 113 2.00 16.32 -3.28
CA GLY A 113 2.47 17.23 -4.31
C GLY A 113 2.47 16.60 -5.70
N SER A 114 2.80 15.31 -5.76
CA SER A 114 2.81 14.47 -6.97
C SER A 114 2.65 13.00 -6.58
N GLY A 115 2.55 12.16 -7.59
CA GLY A 115 2.47 10.71 -7.49
C GLY A 115 1.42 10.15 -8.44
N SER A 116 1.72 9.01 -9.05
CA SER A 116 0.77 8.25 -9.84
C SER A 116 0.77 6.78 -9.46
N VAL A 117 -0.37 6.13 -9.64
CA VAL A 117 -0.55 4.71 -9.35
C VAL A 117 -1.04 4.00 -10.59
N ASP A 118 -0.42 2.84 -10.86
CA ASP A 118 -0.93 1.83 -11.76
C ASP A 118 -1.41 0.63 -10.93
N LEU A 119 -2.54 0.04 -11.31
CA LEU A 119 -3.12 -1.13 -10.67
C LEU A 119 -3.55 -2.12 -11.73
N SER A 120 -3.28 -3.42 -11.51
CA SER A 120 -3.85 -4.51 -12.27
C SER A 120 -4.22 -5.66 -11.36
N THR A 121 -5.30 -6.38 -11.70
CA THR A 121 -5.76 -7.55 -10.93
C THR A 121 -6.59 -8.48 -11.80
N ARG A 122 -6.66 -9.74 -11.41
CA ARG A 122 -7.72 -10.66 -11.81
C ARG A 122 -8.77 -10.72 -10.72
N TYR A 123 -10.02 -10.71 -11.11
CA TYR A 123 -11.13 -10.84 -10.19
C TYR A 123 -12.01 -12.02 -10.54
N ARG A 124 -12.62 -12.59 -9.53
CA ARG A 124 -13.69 -13.55 -9.66
C ARG A 124 -14.81 -13.17 -8.70
N TRP A 125 -15.95 -12.89 -9.27
CA TRP A 125 -17.20 -12.68 -8.55
C TRP A 125 -18.10 -13.90 -8.82
N PRO A 126 -18.20 -14.84 -7.86
CA PRO A 126 -18.93 -16.09 -8.06
C PRO A 126 -20.43 -15.84 -8.02
N ALA A 127 -21.19 -16.84 -8.53
CA ALA A 127 -22.63 -16.90 -8.34
C ALA A 127 -23.03 -16.85 -6.87
N ALA A 128 -24.30 -16.50 -6.61
CA ALA A 128 -24.83 -16.25 -5.26
C ALA A 128 -24.32 -17.25 -4.19
N GLY A 129 -23.82 -16.71 -3.09
CA GLY A 129 -23.31 -17.46 -1.93
C GLY A 129 -21.77 -17.57 -1.83
N GLY A 130 -21.02 -17.15 -2.84
CA GLY A 130 -19.56 -17.11 -2.79
C GLY A 130 -19.01 -15.71 -2.50
N SER A 131 -17.74 -15.63 -2.12
CA SER A 131 -17.03 -14.38 -1.88
C SER A 131 -16.24 -13.93 -3.10
N THR A 132 -16.18 -12.62 -3.33
CA THR A 132 -15.32 -12.05 -4.38
C THR A 132 -13.85 -12.26 -4.03
N ALA A 133 -13.10 -12.88 -4.93
CA ALA A 133 -11.68 -13.11 -4.80
C ALA A 133 -10.89 -12.21 -5.77
N LEU A 134 -9.74 -11.72 -5.31
CA LEU A 134 -8.76 -11.02 -6.15
C LEU A 134 -7.49 -11.86 -6.22
N SER A 135 -6.89 -11.92 -7.40
CA SER A 135 -5.62 -12.59 -7.63
C SER A 135 -4.73 -11.77 -8.56
N ASP A 136 -3.44 -12.07 -8.53
CA ASP A 136 -2.44 -11.36 -9.34
C ASP A 136 -2.52 -9.82 -9.20
N LEU A 137 -2.96 -9.35 -8.02
CA LEU A 137 -3.02 -7.91 -7.78
C LEU A 137 -1.60 -7.34 -7.79
N ALA A 138 -1.39 -6.39 -8.68
CA ALA A 138 -0.16 -5.61 -8.76
C ALA A 138 -0.49 -4.12 -8.65
N VAL A 139 0.30 -3.41 -7.86
CA VAL A 139 0.22 -1.96 -7.68
C VAL A 139 1.61 -1.37 -7.86
N THR A 140 1.73 -0.34 -8.69
CA THR A 140 2.97 0.42 -8.86
C THR A 140 2.72 1.88 -8.52
N LEU A 141 3.49 2.41 -7.59
CA LEU A 141 3.51 3.81 -7.22
C LEU A 141 4.75 4.46 -7.83
N LYS A 142 4.57 5.63 -8.47
CA LYS A 142 5.64 6.39 -9.12
C LYS A 142 5.65 7.83 -8.63
N ASP A 143 6.83 8.37 -8.39
CA ASP A 143 7.12 9.78 -8.13
C ASP A 143 6.25 10.42 -7.03
N LEU A 144 5.96 9.66 -5.96
CA LEU A 144 5.23 10.19 -4.82
C LEU A 144 6.06 11.25 -4.09
N ARG A 145 5.45 12.39 -3.84
CA ARG A 145 5.96 13.45 -2.98
C ARG A 145 4.88 13.91 -2.02
N ALA A 146 5.22 13.95 -0.74
CA ALA A 146 4.32 14.45 0.28
C ALA A 146 4.97 15.61 1.06
N ARG A 147 4.15 16.60 1.40
CA ARG A 147 4.57 17.84 2.05
C ARG A 147 3.57 18.20 3.13
N LYS A 148 4.08 18.60 4.30
CA LYS A 148 3.24 19.11 5.37
C LYS A 148 2.69 20.47 4.99
N GLU A 149 1.53 20.80 5.53
CA GLU A 149 0.90 22.08 5.32
C GLU A 149 1.81 23.21 5.80
N GLY A 150 1.97 24.26 4.98
CA GLY A 150 2.84 25.41 5.28
C GLY A 150 4.34 25.17 5.06
N GLU A 151 4.82 23.93 4.85
CA GLU A 151 6.22 23.65 4.56
C GLU A 151 6.54 23.76 3.06
N LYS A 152 7.80 24.14 2.73
CA LYS A 152 8.29 24.20 1.34
C LYS A 152 8.96 22.92 0.89
N GLU A 153 9.48 22.12 1.82
CA GLU A 153 10.20 20.88 1.56
C GLU A 153 9.31 19.66 1.68
N ASP A 154 9.56 18.68 0.82
CA ASP A 154 8.92 17.38 0.92
C ASP A 154 9.52 16.60 2.10
N PHE A 155 8.69 16.10 3.01
CA PHE A 155 9.14 15.23 4.09
C PHE A 155 9.24 13.76 3.65
N LEU A 156 8.46 13.38 2.61
CA LEU A 156 8.47 12.04 2.03
C LEU A 156 8.61 12.14 0.51
N ARG A 157 9.51 11.36 -0.04
CA ARG A 157 9.62 11.13 -1.49
C ARG A 157 9.81 9.65 -1.75
N VAL A 158 9.03 9.09 -2.66
CA VAL A 158 9.13 7.70 -3.08
C VAL A 158 9.15 7.66 -4.61
N PRO A 159 10.33 7.61 -5.23
CA PRO A 159 10.46 7.57 -6.69
C PRO A 159 9.76 6.35 -7.29
N SER A 160 9.86 5.19 -6.63
CA SER A 160 9.20 3.97 -7.06
C SER A 160 8.91 3.06 -5.88
N ALA A 161 7.67 2.53 -5.83
CA ALA A 161 7.31 1.41 -4.98
C ALA A 161 6.37 0.48 -5.74
N SER A 162 6.42 -0.82 -5.43
CA SER A 162 5.58 -1.82 -6.09
C SER A 162 5.13 -2.91 -5.14
N MET A 163 3.94 -3.41 -5.37
CA MET A 163 3.40 -4.63 -4.81
C MET A 163 3.02 -5.56 -5.96
N THR A 164 3.41 -6.82 -5.93
CA THR A 164 3.14 -7.77 -7.00
C THR A 164 2.66 -9.11 -6.45
N GLY A 165 1.82 -9.79 -7.24
CA GLY A 165 1.33 -11.12 -6.94
C GLY A 165 0.53 -11.18 -5.64
N ALA A 166 -0.23 -10.11 -5.33
CA ALA A 166 -1.11 -10.15 -4.17
C ALA A 166 -2.41 -10.89 -4.50
N SER A 167 -2.92 -11.63 -3.52
CA SER A 167 -4.21 -12.30 -3.59
C SER A 167 -4.98 -12.12 -2.30
N ILE A 168 -6.29 -11.98 -2.41
CA ILE A 168 -7.22 -11.84 -1.29
C ILE A 168 -8.25 -12.97 -1.41
N ASP A 169 -8.28 -13.82 -0.40
CA ASP A 169 -9.21 -14.92 -0.27
C ASP A 169 -10.08 -14.70 0.98
N PRO A 170 -11.29 -14.13 0.82
CA PRO A 170 -12.16 -13.84 1.95
C PRO A 170 -12.69 -15.09 2.67
N GLU A 171 -12.80 -16.23 1.97
CA GLU A 171 -13.27 -17.48 2.58
C GLU A 171 -12.26 -18.06 3.56
N LYS A 172 -10.96 -17.91 3.22
CA LYS A 172 -9.85 -18.32 4.09
C LYS A 172 -9.40 -17.20 5.04
N GLN A 173 -9.95 -16.01 4.89
CA GLN A 173 -9.48 -14.80 5.58
C GLN A 173 -7.95 -14.63 5.41
N GLU A 174 -7.46 -14.78 4.19
CA GLU A 174 -6.04 -14.77 3.89
C GLU A 174 -5.70 -13.73 2.82
N VAL A 175 -4.65 -12.94 3.10
CA VAL A 175 -3.98 -12.06 2.15
C VAL A 175 -2.58 -12.60 1.91
N ARG A 176 -2.23 -12.89 0.66
CA ARG A 176 -0.88 -13.27 0.25
C ARG A 176 -0.30 -12.20 -0.63
N ILE A 177 0.95 -11.85 -0.43
CA ILE A 177 1.69 -10.87 -1.24
C ILE A 177 3.01 -11.53 -1.64
N ALA A 178 3.26 -11.66 -2.94
CA ALA A 178 4.51 -12.25 -3.42
C ALA A 178 5.70 -11.32 -3.17
N ALA A 179 5.58 -10.05 -3.56
CA ALA A 179 6.65 -9.09 -3.31
C ALA A 179 6.11 -7.69 -3.03
N LEU A 180 6.77 -6.99 -2.12
CA LEU A 180 6.62 -5.57 -1.83
C LEU A 180 8.00 -4.92 -1.89
N GLY A 181 8.15 -3.88 -2.70
CA GLY A 181 9.44 -3.23 -2.92
C GLY A 181 9.34 -1.71 -2.98
N ALA A 182 10.41 -1.02 -2.60
CA ALA A 182 10.58 0.41 -2.82
C ALA A 182 12.03 0.74 -3.12
N THR A 183 12.26 1.75 -3.98
CA THR A 183 13.60 2.20 -4.34
C THR A 183 13.72 3.70 -4.21
N GLY A 184 14.80 4.16 -3.58
CA GLY A 184 15.14 5.58 -3.47
C GLY A 184 14.24 6.38 -2.52
N ALA A 185 13.50 5.72 -1.64
CA ALA A 185 12.62 6.38 -0.69
C ALA A 185 13.42 7.32 0.23
N PHE A 186 12.93 8.55 0.39
CA PHE A 186 13.49 9.54 1.30
C PHE A 186 12.43 9.93 2.35
N LEU A 187 12.86 10.01 3.60
CA LEU A 187 12.04 10.45 4.72
C LEU A 187 12.80 11.49 5.56
N LYS A 188 12.17 12.64 5.82
CA LYS A 188 12.62 13.64 6.78
C LYS A 188 11.82 13.48 8.06
N VAL A 189 12.51 13.34 9.18
CA VAL A 189 11.94 13.20 10.52
C VAL A 189 12.44 14.34 11.37
N LEU A 190 11.54 15.07 12.01
CA LEU A 190 11.85 16.14 12.92
C LEU A 190 11.39 15.77 14.33
N ARG A 191 12.32 15.76 15.27
CA ARG A 191 12.01 15.77 16.69
C ARG A 191 12.01 17.20 17.18
N GLN A 192 10.85 17.68 17.63
CA GLN A 192 10.65 19.05 18.07
C GLN A 192 11.25 19.30 19.46
N LYS A 193 11.35 20.56 19.88
CA LYS A 193 11.91 20.96 21.18
C LYS A 193 11.19 20.35 22.38
N ASP A 194 9.89 20.05 22.24
CA ASP A 194 9.09 19.38 23.26
C ASP A 194 9.30 17.85 23.30
N GLY A 195 10.18 17.32 22.43
CA GLY A 195 10.49 15.91 22.30
C GLY A 195 9.51 15.13 21.43
N SER A 196 8.45 15.74 20.95
CA SER A 196 7.49 15.10 20.03
C SER A 196 8.10 14.87 18.64
N VAL A 197 7.69 13.79 17.98
CA VAL A 197 8.11 13.48 16.61
C VAL A 197 6.99 13.92 15.66
N ASP A 198 7.36 14.71 14.67
CA ASP A 198 6.42 15.31 13.72
C ASP A 198 5.61 14.30 12.92
N LEU A 199 6.17 13.10 12.66
CA LEU A 199 5.47 12.02 11.94
C LEU A 199 4.31 11.41 12.74
N ALA A 200 4.33 11.51 14.07
CA ALA A 200 3.27 10.96 14.93
C ALA A 200 1.91 11.64 14.72
N ARG A 201 1.90 12.81 14.09
CA ARG A 201 0.69 13.63 13.87
C ARG A 201 0.32 13.74 12.39
N LEU A 202 0.74 12.82 11.53
CA LEU A 202 0.47 12.91 10.09
C LEU A 202 -0.92 12.42 9.69
N VAL A 203 -1.55 11.58 10.51
CA VAL A 203 -2.90 11.07 10.29
C VAL A 203 -3.81 11.67 11.35
N LYS A 204 -4.96 12.19 10.93
CA LYS A 204 -5.99 12.66 11.85
C LYS A 204 -6.61 11.44 12.54
N GLU A 205 -6.79 11.50 13.84
CA GLU A 205 -7.50 10.45 14.57
C GLU A 205 -8.94 10.39 14.04
N GLU A 206 -9.38 9.22 13.58
CA GLU A 206 -10.78 9.02 13.25
C GLU A 206 -11.63 9.11 14.53
N PRO A 207 -12.81 9.73 14.45
CA PRO A 207 -13.77 9.66 15.56
C PRO A 207 -14.05 8.19 15.89
N ALA A 208 -13.98 7.82 17.16
CA ALA A 208 -14.25 6.48 17.62
C ALA A 208 -15.62 6.01 17.11
N GLY A 209 -15.65 5.04 16.19
CA GLY A 209 -16.87 4.49 15.61
C GLY A 209 -16.95 4.42 14.08
N ALA A 210 -15.92 4.87 13.33
CA ALA A 210 -15.89 4.67 11.88
C ALA A 210 -15.68 3.18 11.55
N PRO A 211 -16.47 2.56 10.65
CA PRO A 211 -16.26 1.19 10.23
C PRO A 211 -15.04 1.13 9.31
N GLY A 212 -13.87 0.87 9.86
CA GLY A 212 -12.60 0.82 9.11
C GLY A 212 -11.35 0.99 9.97
N GLY A 213 -11.49 1.22 11.26
CA GLY A 213 -10.36 1.26 12.19
C GLY A 213 -9.56 -0.04 12.09
N THR A 214 -8.29 0.06 11.69
CA THR A 214 -7.33 -1.03 11.87
C THR A 214 -7.09 -1.21 13.36
N ASP A 215 -8.03 -1.89 14.03
CA ASP A 215 -7.72 -2.48 15.32
C ASP A 215 -6.49 -3.34 15.12
N GLY A 216 -5.51 -3.11 15.98
CA GLY A 216 -4.16 -3.63 15.85
C GLY A 216 -4.12 -5.12 15.47
N ALA A 217 -3.14 -5.48 14.70
CA ALA A 217 -2.88 -6.83 14.20
C ALA A 217 -3.28 -7.91 15.23
N GLY A 218 -4.46 -8.54 15.05
CA GLY A 218 -4.84 -9.67 15.89
C GLY A 218 -6.32 -9.92 16.13
N SER A 219 -7.26 -9.01 15.88
CA SER A 219 -8.66 -9.22 16.30
C SER A 219 -9.64 -9.71 15.23
N GLY A 220 -9.21 -9.92 14.00
CA GLY A 220 -10.13 -10.20 12.88
C GLY A 220 -9.93 -11.51 12.12
N GLY A 221 -9.19 -12.49 12.64
CA GLY A 221 -9.08 -13.80 11.95
C GLY A 221 -8.23 -13.81 10.66
N TRP A 222 -7.92 -12.65 10.06
CA TRP A 222 -7.19 -12.55 8.82
C TRP A 222 -5.70 -12.84 8.98
N THR A 223 -5.16 -13.67 8.09
CA THR A 223 -3.72 -13.95 8.00
C THR A 223 -3.13 -13.25 6.80
N THR A 224 -2.06 -12.47 7.02
CA THR A 224 -1.28 -11.87 5.94
C THR A 224 0.07 -12.56 5.82
N ARG A 225 0.43 -12.97 4.60
CA ARG A 225 1.73 -13.58 4.27
C ARG A 225 2.42 -12.75 3.20
N LEU A 226 3.64 -12.32 3.49
CA LEU A 226 4.49 -11.56 2.58
C LEU A 226 5.75 -12.38 2.28
N ALA A 227 5.88 -12.86 1.04
CA ALA A 227 7.00 -13.71 0.68
C ALA A 227 8.31 -12.92 0.59
N SER A 228 8.29 -11.71 0.03
CA SER A 228 9.47 -10.86 -0.12
C SER A 228 9.15 -9.38 0.15
N LEU A 229 10.00 -8.73 0.93
CA LEU A 229 10.00 -7.29 1.17
C LEU A 229 11.39 -6.73 0.86
N ALA A 230 11.48 -5.65 0.08
CA ALA A 230 12.74 -5.00 -0.25
C ALA A 230 12.65 -3.47 -0.19
N LEU A 231 13.62 -2.83 0.43
CA LEU A 231 13.90 -1.40 0.30
C LEU A 231 15.32 -1.24 -0.19
N GLU A 232 15.49 -0.53 -1.29
CA GLU A 232 16.80 -0.23 -1.87
C GLU A 232 17.05 1.27 -1.92
N LYS A 233 18.29 1.68 -1.65
CA LYS A 233 18.72 3.08 -1.73
C LYS A 233 17.84 4.05 -0.91
N GLY A 234 17.24 3.57 0.18
CA GLY A 234 16.48 4.40 1.10
C GLY A 234 17.37 5.45 1.77
N SER A 235 16.77 6.53 2.24
CA SER A 235 17.46 7.58 2.99
C SER A 235 16.53 8.22 4.03
N VAL A 236 17.09 8.53 5.18
CA VAL A 236 16.41 9.24 6.27
C VAL A 236 17.26 10.42 6.70
N ARG A 237 16.65 11.60 6.78
CA ARG A 237 17.24 12.78 7.45
C ARG A 237 16.50 12.97 8.76
N PHE A 238 17.17 12.74 9.85
CA PHE A 238 16.66 12.98 11.20
C PHE A 238 17.22 14.29 11.74
N VAL A 239 16.34 15.19 12.16
CA VAL A 239 16.70 16.46 12.80
C VAL A 239 16.14 16.43 14.23
N ASP A 240 16.99 16.58 15.21
CA ASP A 240 16.61 16.63 16.62
C ASP A 240 16.85 18.04 17.18
N GLU A 241 15.77 18.77 17.39
CA GLU A 241 15.77 20.10 18.01
C GLU A 241 15.57 20.02 19.52
N SER A 242 15.28 18.85 20.09
CA SER A 242 15.15 18.65 21.54
C SER A 242 16.51 18.53 22.26
N ALA A 243 17.55 18.22 21.48
CA ALA A 243 18.91 18.19 22.01
C ALA A 243 19.38 19.59 22.45
N PRO A 244 20.32 19.73 23.43
CA PRO A 244 20.88 21.02 23.85
C PRO A 244 21.38 21.88 22.68
N ARG A 245 21.92 21.26 21.64
CA ARG A 245 22.22 21.88 20.35
C ARG A 245 21.60 21.00 19.25
N PRO A 246 20.90 21.56 18.25
CA PRO A 246 20.27 20.78 17.20
C PRO A 246 21.23 19.80 16.57
N VAL A 247 20.77 18.55 16.41
CA VAL A 247 21.52 17.44 15.80
C VAL A 247 20.87 17.04 14.51
N THR A 248 21.66 16.93 13.44
CA THR A 248 21.20 16.37 12.16
C THR A 248 21.96 15.10 11.86
N LEU A 249 21.23 14.01 11.67
CA LEU A 249 21.76 12.71 11.25
C LEU A 249 21.21 12.34 9.88
N VAL A 250 22.08 11.88 9.01
CA VAL A 250 21.71 11.38 7.69
C VAL A 250 22.03 9.90 7.63
N VAL A 251 21.03 9.10 7.37
CA VAL A 251 21.16 7.65 7.19
C VAL A 251 20.91 7.33 5.72
N ALA A 252 21.96 7.06 4.96
CA ALA A 252 21.90 6.81 3.53
C ALA A 252 23.23 6.19 3.02
N PRO A 253 23.19 5.17 2.11
CA PRO A 253 21.98 4.46 1.72
C PRO A 253 21.47 3.50 2.79
N ILE A 254 20.16 3.25 2.77
CA ILE A 254 19.51 2.20 3.56
C ILE A 254 19.09 1.10 2.59
N SER A 255 19.40 -0.15 2.94
CA SER A 255 18.83 -1.34 2.32
C SER A 255 18.17 -2.21 3.37
N PHE A 256 17.02 -2.76 3.04
CA PHE A 256 16.29 -3.71 3.88
C PHE A 256 15.75 -4.84 3.03
N SER A 257 15.82 -6.07 3.52
CA SER A 257 15.13 -7.22 2.94
C SER A 257 14.43 -8.03 4.03
N GLY A 258 13.25 -8.52 3.70
CA GLY A 258 12.46 -9.43 4.52
C GLY A 258 11.99 -10.61 3.68
N GLU A 259 12.00 -11.80 4.23
CA GLU A 259 11.57 -13.03 3.58
C GLU A 259 10.63 -13.80 4.50
N GLY A 260 9.48 -14.25 3.98
CA GLY A 260 8.54 -15.09 4.70
C GLY A 260 7.92 -14.41 5.93
N LEU A 261 7.61 -13.12 5.85
CA LEU A 261 6.92 -12.40 6.92
C LEU A 261 5.45 -12.80 6.98
N SER A 262 4.92 -13.05 8.18
CA SER A 262 3.56 -13.53 8.35
C SER A 262 2.96 -13.06 9.68
N THR A 263 1.65 -12.76 9.66
CA THR A 263 0.87 -12.50 10.86
C THR A 263 0.31 -13.79 11.47
N ALA A 264 0.52 -14.96 10.86
CA ALA A 264 0.14 -16.24 11.45
C ALA A 264 0.93 -16.49 12.73
N ARG A 265 0.24 -17.00 13.75
CA ARG A 265 0.81 -17.18 15.08
C ARG A 265 2.01 -18.13 15.05
N GLY A 266 3.14 -17.68 15.60
CA GLY A 266 4.38 -18.46 15.73
C GLY A 266 5.24 -18.55 14.48
N GLU A 267 4.77 -18.07 13.33
CA GLU A 267 5.59 -17.97 12.11
C GLU A 267 6.65 -16.87 12.26
N LYS A 268 7.84 -17.12 11.70
CA LYS A 268 8.97 -16.18 11.73
C LYS A 268 9.52 -15.98 10.34
N GLY A 269 9.69 -14.72 9.96
CA GLY A 269 10.41 -14.35 8.75
C GLY A 269 11.88 -14.02 9.03
N LYS A 270 12.67 -14.00 7.97
CA LYS A 270 14.06 -13.55 8.00
C LYS A 270 14.14 -12.08 7.59
N VAL A 271 15.00 -11.33 8.25
CA VAL A 271 15.24 -9.92 7.91
C VAL A 271 16.73 -9.63 7.84
N ARG A 272 17.10 -8.71 6.94
CA ARG A 272 18.43 -8.12 6.86
C ARG A 272 18.27 -6.63 6.61
N ALA A 273 19.08 -5.82 7.26
CA ALA A 273 19.17 -4.39 7.00
C ALA A 273 20.62 -3.94 7.01
N ARG A 274 20.92 -2.93 6.20
CA ARG A 274 22.20 -2.21 6.21
C ARG A 274 21.92 -0.74 5.99
N ALA A 275 22.63 0.09 6.74
CA ALA A 275 22.55 1.52 6.61
C ALA A 275 23.93 2.16 6.82
N VAL A 276 24.17 3.31 6.18
CA VAL A 276 25.35 4.13 6.40
C VAL A 276 24.91 5.40 7.10
N LEU A 277 25.55 5.74 8.21
CA LEU A 277 25.26 6.90 9.01
C LEU A 277 26.28 8.00 8.72
N ASN A 278 25.80 9.19 8.36
CA ASN A 278 26.61 10.37 8.04
C ASN A 278 27.78 10.08 7.07
N GLY A 279 27.54 9.18 6.10
CA GLY A 279 28.48 8.84 5.02
C GLY A 279 29.72 8.01 5.43
N LYS A 280 29.89 7.70 6.72
CA LYS A 280 31.11 7.00 7.21
C LYS A 280 30.83 5.78 8.06
N GLY A 281 29.91 5.86 9.04
CA GLY A 281 29.58 4.73 9.90
C GLY A 281 28.61 3.77 9.23
N SER A 282 28.73 2.48 9.47
CA SER A 282 27.77 1.49 8.98
C SER A 282 27.11 0.73 10.12
N VAL A 283 25.83 0.45 9.95
CA VAL A 283 25.04 -0.43 10.83
C VAL A 283 24.44 -1.52 9.98
N SER A 284 24.63 -2.77 10.37
CA SER A 284 23.97 -3.90 9.71
C SER A 284 23.30 -4.80 10.73
N THR A 285 22.20 -5.40 10.32
CA THR A 285 21.50 -6.39 11.16
C THR A 285 20.95 -7.51 10.30
N ALA A 286 20.94 -8.72 10.85
CA ALA A 286 20.35 -9.89 10.24
C ALA A 286 19.79 -10.83 11.32
N GLY A 287 18.67 -11.46 11.02
CA GLY A 287 18.06 -12.40 11.94
C GLY A 287 16.63 -12.78 11.59
N SER A 288 15.83 -13.11 12.59
CA SER A 288 14.45 -13.50 12.45
C SER A 288 13.52 -12.60 13.27
N VAL A 289 12.33 -12.37 12.72
CA VAL A 289 11.24 -11.64 13.38
C VAL A 289 9.95 -12.43 13.30
N GLY A 290 9.16 -12.43 14.37
CA GLY A 290 7.78 -12.90 14.39
C GLY A 290 6.85 -11.72 14.58
N LEU A 291 5.70 -11.72 13.93
CA LEU A 291 4.71 -10.64 14.01
C LEU A 291 3.57 -10.98 14.99
N ALA A 292 3.34 -12.27 15.27
CA ALA A 292 2.30 -12.70 16.20
C ALA A 292 2.74 -13.98 16.98
N PRO A 293 3.10 -13.89 18.26
CA PRO A 293 3.40 -12.66 19.02
C PRO A 293 4.65 -11.97 18.49
N VAL A 294 4.77 -10.67 18.74
CA VAL A 294 5.94 -9.89 18.32
C VAL A 294 7.20 -10.45 18.96
N SER A 295 8.17 -10.81 18.13
CA SER A 295 9.44 -11.35 18.59
C SER A 295 10.55 -11.02 17.60
N ALA A 296 11.77 -10.85 18.10
CA ALA A 296 12.94 -10.61 17.27
C ALA A 296 14.17 -11.30 17.86
N GLN A 297 15.02 -11.83 16.98
CA GLN A 297 16.35 -12.29 17.30
C GLN A 297 17.31 -11.83 16.20
N LEU A 298 18.06 -10.79 16.50
CA LEU A 298 18.85 -10.05 15.52
C LEU A 298 20.31 -9.98 15.94
N LYS A 299 21.21 -10.29 15.02
CA LYS A 299 22.63 -9.96 15.15
C LYS A 299 22.84 -8.56 14.63
N VAL A 300 23.51 -7.72 15.39
CA VAL A 300 23.79 -6.33 15.05
C VAL A 300 25.29 -6.11 14.98
N ASP A 301 25.74 -5.44 13.92
CA ASP A 301 27.13 -5.03 13.72
C ASP A 301 27.15 -3.53 13.44
N VAL A 302 27.87 -2.79 14.23
CA VAL A 302 28.09 -1.34 14.12
C VAL A 302 29.57 -1.14 13.88
N ALA A 303 29.93 -0.47 12.80
CA ALA A 303 31.32 -0.22 12.43
C ALA A 303 31.57 1.23 12.02
N GLY A 304 32.55 1.86 12.63
CA GLY A 304 33.06 3.17 12.26
C GLY A 304 32.07 4.34 12.41
N VAL A 305 31.05 4.21 13.29
CA VAL A 305 30.09 5.30 13.55
C VAL A 305 30.78 6.46 14.23
N GLN A 306 30.91 7.57 13.52
CA GLN A 306 31.63 8.76 14.00
C GLN A 306 30.86 9.46 15.13
N LEU A 307 31.58 9.85 16.21
CA LEU A 307 31.03 10.51 17.38
C LEU A 307 30.77 12.03 17.21
N PRO A 308 31.55 12.82 16.45
CA PRO A 308 31.35 14.27 16.34
C PRO A 308 29.93 14.70 15.96
N PRO A 309 29.19 14.02 15.06
CA PRO A 309 27.82 14.40 14.75
C PRO A 309 26.86 14.34 15.96
N PHE A 310 27.21 13.61 17.01
CA PHE A 310 26.42 13.48 18.25
C PHE A 310 26.80 14.50 19.33
N ALA A 311 27.74 15.38 19.04
CA ALA A 311 28.21 16.39 20.02
C ALA A 311 27.09 17.31 20.53
N GLY A 312 26.01 17.50 19.74
CA GLY A 312 24.86 18.29 20.15
C GLY A 312 24.06 17.70 21.31
N TYR A 313 24.20 16.41 21.60
CA TYR A 313 23.57 15.75 22.76
C TYR A 313 24.33 15.94 24.05
N LEU A 314 25.57 16.48 24.02
CA LEU A 314 26.33 16.78 25.22
C LEU A 314 25.64 17.91 25.97
N PRO A 315 25.42 17.76 27.30
CA PRO A 315 24.88 18.84 28.14
C PRO A 315 25.74 20.11 28.05
N GLU A 316 25.13 21.29 28.04
CA GLU A 316 25.83 22.58 27.94
C GLU A 316 26.88 22.78 29.05
N ARG A 317 26.65 22.21 30.25
CA ARG A 317 27.60 22.23 31.37
C ARG A 317 28.89 21.45 31.09
N VAL A 318 28.87 20.55 30.07
CA VAL A 318 30.04 19.77 29.67
C VAL A 318 30.84 20.60 28.67
N ARG A 319 31.92 21.23 29.11
CA ARG A 319 32.86 21.97 28.26
C ARG A 319 33.81 21.01 27.54
N LEU A 320 33.25 20.14 26.67
CA LEU A 320 34.01 19.13 25.95
C LEU A 320 33.74 19.30 24.44
N SER A 321 34.80 19.38 23.66
CA SER A 321 34.71 19.31 22.20
C SER A 321 34.93 17.88 21.76
N LEU A 322 33.95 17.33 21.03
CA LEU A 322 34.04 15.99 20.46
C LEU A 322 34.58 16.12 19.03
N GLU A 323 35.92 16.11 18.88
CA GLU A 323 36.59 16.38 17.61
C GLU A 323 36.75 15.12 16.77
N SER A 324 36.92 13.96 17.40
CA SER A 324 37.12 12.67 16.73
C SER A 324 36.61 11.54 17.61
N GLY A 325 36.59 10.36 17.04
CA GLY A 325 36.17 9.10 17.67
C GLY A 325 35.15 8.37 16.86
N ALA A 326 35.20 7.05 16.94
CA ALA A 326 34.25 6.17 16.29
C ALA A 326 33.82 5.04 17.23
N ILE A 327 32.61 4.54 17.03
CA ILE A 327 32.07 3.39 17.76
C ILE A 327 32.09 2.18 16.84
N GLU A 328 32.53 1.08 17.41
CA GLU A 328 32.39 -0.27 16.86
C GLU A 328 31.72 -1.15 17.93
N ALA A 329 30.73 -1.94 17.54
CA ALA A 329 30.03 -2.82 18.44
C ALA A 329 29.42 -4.00 17.68
N LYS A 330 29.47 -5.19 18.28
CA LYS A 330 28.81 -6.39 17.80
C LYS A 330 28.00 -7.01 18.92
N GLY A 331 26.79 -7.45 18.59
CA GLY A 331 25.93 -8.03 19.61
C GLY A 331 24.75 -8.77 19.04
N THR A 332 23.96 -9.34 19.94
CA THR A 332 22.68 -9.96 19.62
C THR A 332 21.58 -9.28 20.44
N VAL A 333 20.52 -8.89 19.76
CA VAL A 333 19.32 -8.34 20.39
C VAL A 333 18.22 -9.39 20.32
N SER A 334 17.60 -9.69 21.45
CA SER A 334 16.44 -10.58 21.54
C SER A 334 15.30 -9.83 22.22
N ALA A 335 14.13 -9.82 21.59
CA ALA A 335 12.90 -9.27 22.13
C ALA A 335 11.77 -10.29 22.00
N ARG A 336 10.91 -10.38 22.99
CA ARG A 336 9.66 -11.14 22.98
C ARG A 336 8.62 -10.34 23.73
N GLU A 337 7.42 -10.29 23.15
CA GLU A 337 6.23 -9.87 23.87
C GLU A 337 5.86 -10.97 24.88
N GLY A 338 5.68 -10.59 26.14
CA GLY A 338 5.37 -11.49 27.24
C GLY A 338 3.94 -12.04 27.18
#